data_7365c2b72e8538b8e836593157c9b495
#
_entry.id   7365c2b72e8538b8e836593157c9b495
#
_cell.length_a   1.000
_cell.length_b   1.000
_cell.length_c   1.000
_cell.angle_alpha   90.00
_cell.angle_beta   90.00
_cell.angle_gamma   90.00
#
_symmetry.space_group_name_H-M   'P 1'
#
loop_
_entity.id
_entity.type
_entity.pdbx_description
1 polymer ?
#
loop_
_entity_poly.entity_id
_entity_poly.type
_entity_poly.pdbx_seq_one_letter_code
_entity_poly.pdbx_strand_id
1 'polypeptide(L)'
;MKRLILSLLCLATLAVTAQPPARLREAKAKEKTAATPTASSAREFPTAQAMPTDAAWRRDVYRSIDLTKDANAVLYYPTRPTADRENLFTYLFKLLLRGQINAYNYNLDGNEDFSESNRVKAKEIMDRYQIFYESKDGRMRVNDADLPSEEVKVYFVKESAYYDQRTASFRTQVTALCPVLKRADEWGGEGTQYPMFWVKYDEVAPFLAKLSLMGSSLNNAATLSADDYFTLNRYEGKIYKTTNLQDRVLANYCTTDSALVKEQNRIEKQIADFQKHVWGQDSVAPAAEDS
;
A
#
# COMPACT_ATOMS: atom_id res chain seq x y z
N MET A 1 7.68 95.83 20.53
CA MET A 1 9.01 95.75 21.16
C MET A 1 9.02 94.51 22.06
N LYS A 2 10.06 93.75 22.02
CA LYS A 2 10.47 92.61 22.78
C LYS A 2 10.12 91.25 22.17
N ARG A 3 11.17 90.69 21.67
CA ARG A 3 11.33 89.38 21.08
C ARG A 3 11.21 88.35 22.20
N LEU A 4 10.41 87.34 21.99
CA LEU A 4 10.45 86.15 22.80
C LEU A 4 10.79 84.93 21.84
N ILE A 5 12.02 84.55 21.95
CA ILE A 5 12.55 83.42 21.26
C ILE A 5 12.10 82.19 22.08
N LEU A 6 11.15 81.46 21.54
CA LEU A 6 10.74 80.13 22.11
C LEU A 6 11.59 79.06 21.48
N SER A 7 12.59 78.61 22.20
CA SER A 7 13.39 77.44 21.83
C SER A 7 12.57 76.21 21.93
N LEU A 8 12.17 75.67 20.78
CA LEU A 8 11.53 74.35 20.67
C LEU A 8 12.57 73.22 20.86
N LEU A 9 12.59 72.70 22.05
CA LEU A 9 13.43 71.53 22.39
C LEU A 9 12.78 70.29 21.78
N CYS A 10 13.24 69.87 20.62
CA CYS A 10 12.86 68.57 20.06
C CYS A 10 13.46 67.45 20.92
N LEU A 11 12.66 66.84 21.77
CA LEU A 11 12.97 65.54 22.38
C LEU A 11 12.83 64.44 21.30
N ALA A 12 13.94 64.12 20.65
CA ALA A 12 14.03 62.93 19.85
C ALA A 12 14.09 61.72 20.80
N THR A 13 12.97 61.06 21.00
CA THR A 13 12.92 59.73 21.65
C THR A 13 13.52 58.74 20.69
N LEU A 14 14.79 58.40 20.92
CA LEU A 14 15.44 57.24 20.30
C LEU A 14 14.73 55.98 20.79
N ALA A 15 13.79 55.48 20.02
CA ALA A 15 13.28 54.11 20.20
C ALA A 15 14.41 53.17 19.85
N VAL A 16 15.16 52.75 20.86
CA VAL A 16 16.09 51.62 20.77
C VAL A 16 15.25 50.36 20.60
N THR A 17 15.02 49.98 19.34
CA THR A 17 14.52 48.64 19.05
C THR A 17 15.63 47.65 19.36
N ALA A 18 15.58 47.09 20.56
CA ALA A 18 16.45 45.99 20.94
C ALA A 18 16.22 44.85 19.97
N GLN A 19 17.08 44.72 18.97
CA GLN A 19 17.07 43.54 18.10
C GLN A 19 17.53 42.36 18.94
N PRO A 20 16.78 41.24 18.97
CA PRO A 20 17.22 40.04 19.68
C PRO A 20 18.55 39.56 19.05
N PRO A 21 19.46 39.03 19.88
CA PRO A 21 20.78 38.59 19.42
C PRO A 21 20.65 37.56 18.29
N ALA A 22 21.59 37.59 17.35
CA ALA A 22 21.57 36.77 16.12
C ALA A 22 21.29 35.29 16.38
N ARG A 23 21.75 34.74 17.51
CA ARG A 23 21.48 33.38 17.95
C ARG A 23 19.99 33.08 18.18
N LEU A 24 19.22 34.03 18.67
CA LEU A 24 17.76 33.90 18.83
C LEU A 24 17.02 34.01 17.48
N ARG A 25 17.57 34.71 16.51
CA ARG A 25 17.03 34.76 15.14
C ARG A 25 17.28 33.43 14.41
N GLU A 26 18.47 32.82 14.59
CA GLU A 26 18.77 31.51 14.03
C GLU A 26 17.93 30.39 14.70
N ALA A 27 17.70 30.47 16.01
CA ALA A 27 16.81 29.54 16.69
C ALA A 27 15.35 29.68 16.24
N LYS A 28 14.83 30.93 16.08
CA LYS A 28 13.48 31.15 15.54
C LYS A 28 13.37 30.82 14.05
N ALA A 29 14.42 30.99 13.26
CA ALA A 29 14.45 30.55 11.87
C ALA A 29 14.51 29.02 11.77
N LYS A 30 15.27 28.34 12.65
CA LYS A 30 15.25 26.87 12.77
C LYS A 30 13.92 26.35 13.32
N GLU A 31 13.28 27.05 14.23
CA GLU A 31 11.98 26.66 14.76
C GLU A 31 10.84 26.87 13.75
N LYS A 32 10.93 27.87 12.88
CA LYS A 32 9.97 28.04 11.75
C LYS A 32 10.20 27.05 10.62
N THR A 33 11.40 26.49 10.47
CA THR A 33 11.68 25.41 9.51
C THR A 33 11.49 24.02 10.12
N ALA A 34 11.35 23.90 11.44
CA ALA A 34 11.18 22.63 12.13
C ALA A 34 9.73 22.28 12.51
N ALA A 35 8.76 23.09 12.07
CA ALA A 35 7.38 22.87 12.44
C ALA A 35 6.49 22.69 11.23
N THR A 36 6.58 21.59 10.61
CA THR A 36 5.44 20.80 10.16
C THR A 36 5.98 19.37 10.17
N PRO A 37 5.44 18.43 10.93
CA PRO A 37 5.63 17.03 10.64
C PRO A 37 4.81 16.76 9.38
N THR A 38 5.33 17.26 8.27
CA THR A 38 4.85 16.92 6.96
C THR A 38 5.24 15.48 6.74
N ALA A 39 4.22 14.66 6.63
CA ALA A 39 4.22 13.43 5.89
C ALA A 39 5.45 12.57 6.12
N SER A 40 5.20 11.34 6.58
CA SER A 40 6.11 10.21 6.48
C SER A 40 7.33 10.56 5.64
N SER A 41 8.50 10.59 6.25
CA SER A 41 9.75 10.66 5.50
C SER A 41 9.65 9.58 4.44
N ALA A 42 9.31 9.99 3.19
CA ALA A 42 9.39 9.09 2.06
C ALA A 42 10.77 8.46 2.17
N ARG A 43 10.84 7.17 2.42
CA ARG A 43 12.13 6.49 2.56
C ARG A 43 12.86 6.73 1.26
N GLU A 44 14.04 7.29 1.37
CA GLU A 44 14.91 7.59 0.23
C GLU A 44 15.41 6.31 -0.45
N PHE A 45 15.18 5.16 0.22
CA PHE A 45 15.54 3.83 -0.25
C PHE A 45 14.28 3.04 -0.61
N PRO A 46 14.29 2.33 -1.75
CA PRO A 46 13.19 1.46 -2.11
C PRO A 46 13.02 0.39 -1.02
N THR A 47 11.86 0.36 -0.40
CA THR A 47 11.50 -0.66 0.60
C THR A 47 11.34 -2.02 -0.02
N ALA A 48 10.92 -2.08 -1.29
CA ALA A 48 10.94 -3.29 -2.08
C ALA A 48 12.37 -3.60 -2.55
N GLN A 49 13.13 -4.35 -1.76
CA GLN A 49 14.40 -4.92 -2.22
C GLN A 49 14.09 -5.92 -3.34
N ALA A 50 14.85 -5.83 -4.44
CA ALA A 50 14.76 -6.82 -5.49
C ALA A 50 15.00 -8.21 -4.92
N MET A 51 14.07 -9.13 -5.18
CA MET A 51 14.18 -10.50 -4.74
C MET A 51 15.37 -11.17 -5.46
N PRO A 52 16.23 -11.92 -4.75
CA PRO A 52 17.30 -12.65 -5.39
C PRO A 52 16.74 -13.63 -6.41
N THR A 53 17.30 -13.64 -7.61
CA THR A 53 16.93 -14.59 -8.68
C THR A 53 17.34 -16.02 -8.35
N ASP A 54 18.32 -16.18 -7.46
CA ASP A 54 18.93 -17.43 -7.01
C ASP A 54 18.46 -17.88 -5.62
N ALA A 55 17.26 -17.47 -5.20
CA ALA A 55 16.70 -17.91 -3.93
C ALA A 55 16.62 -19.44 -3.87
N ALA A 56 17.28 -20.05 -2.85
CA ALA A 56 17.34 -21.49 -2.69
C ALA A 56 15.97 -22.13 -2.47
N TRP A 57 15.03 -21.37 -1.94
CA TRP A 57 13.65 -21.74 -1.78
C TRP A 57 12.76 -20.52 -2.00
N ARG A 58 11.70 -20.71 -2.78
CA ARG A 58 10.69 -19.70 -3.06
C ARG A 58 9.32 -20.34 -3.23
N ARG A 59 8.31 -19.72 -2.68
CA ARG A 59 6.92 -20.09 -2.88
C ARG A 59 6.06 -18.86 -3.07
N ASP A 60 5.34 -18.81 -4.18
CA ASP A 60 4.38 -17.74 -4.43
C ASP A 60 3.02 -18.14 -3.84
N VAL A 61 2.40 -17.19 -3.15
CA VAL A 61 1.10 -17.33 -2.49
C VAL A 61 0.23 -16.14 -2.91
N TYR A 62 -1.04 -16.41 -3.13
CA TYR A 62 -2.02 -15.40 -3.51
C TYR A 62 -3.09 -15.33 -2.45
N ARG A 63 -3.25 -14.13 -1.88
CA ARG A 63 -4.24 -13.86 -0.84
C ARG A 63 -5.36 -12.98 -1.34
N SER A 64 -6.57 -13.29 -0.90
CA SER A 64 -7.72 -12.40 -1.02
C SER A 64 -7.87 -11.63 0.28
N ILE A 65 -7.71 -10.32 0.20
CA ILE A 65 -7.81 -9.38 1.32
C ILE A 65 -9.17 -8.70 1.26
N ASP A 66 -10.01 -8.94 2.25
CA ASP A 66 -11.30 -8.29 2.40
C ASP A 66 -11.13 -6.95 3.13
N LEU A 67 -11.37 -5.85 2.43
CA LEU A 67 -11.19 -4.49 2.93
C LEU A 67 -12.28 -4.06 3.91
N THR A 68 -13.39 -4.79 3.99
CA THR A 68 -14.48 -4.49 4.94
C THR A 68 -14.14 -4.95 6.36
N LYS A 69 -13.07 -5.74 6.53
CA LYS A 69 -12.59 -6.16 7.85
C LYS A 69 -11.75 -5.07 8.49
N ASP A 70 -11.85 -4.95 9.81
CA ASP A 70 -11.18 -3.90 10.59
C ASP A 70 -9.67 -3.84 10.33
N ALA A 71 -8.99 -4.99 10.25
CA ALA A 71 -7.55 -5.06 9.99
C ALA A 71 -7.15 -4.41 8.66
N ASN A 72 -8.02 -4.47 7.65
CA ASN A 72 -7.76 -3.99 6.29
C ASN A 72 -8.48 -2.67 5.97
N ALA A 73 -9.35 -2.20 6.86
CA ALA A 73 -10.20 -1.03 6.66
C ALA A 73 -9.42 0.26 6.35
N VAL A 74 -8.17 0.33 6.80
CA VAL A 74 -7.27 1.46 6.53
C VAL A 74 -6.96 1.64 5.04
N LEU A 75 -7.08 0.58 4.22
CA LEU A 75 -6.92 0.62 2.77
C LEU A 75 -8.19 1.05 2.05
N TYR A 76 -9.35 0.85 2.69
CA TYR A 76 -10.67 1.10 2.12
C TYR A 76 -11.18 2.53 2.37
N TYR A 77 -10.92 3.06 3.56
CA TYR A 77 -11.40 4.38 3.93
C TYR A 77 -10.38 5.48 3.70
N PRO A 78 -10.85 6.65 3.21
CA PRO A 78 -12.22 7.03 2.93
C PRO A 78 -12.70 6.45 1.59
N THR A 79 -13.96 6.01 1.51
CA THR A 79 -14.55 5.50 0.24
C THR A 79 -14.73 6.59 -0.80
N ARG A 80 -14.86 7.83 -0.35
CA ARG A 80 -14.85 9.04 -1.19
C ARG A 80 -13.65 9.89 -0.82
N PRO A 81 -12.84 10.30 -1.80
CA PRO A 81 -11.70 11.16 -1.55
C PRO A 81 -12.09 12.45 -0.83
N THR A 82 -11.26 12.87 0.11
CA THR A 82 -11.32 14.18 0.76
C THR A 82 -10.15 15.03 0.29
N ALA A 83 -10.07 16.30 0.75
CA ALA A 83 -8.97 17.18 0.38
C ALA A 83 -7.58 16.61 0.72
N ASP A 84 -7.49 15.87 1.84
CA ASP A 84 -6.23 15.41 2.40
C ASP A 84 -6.04 13.89 2.36
N ARG A 85 -7.09 13.13 1.97
CA ARG A 85 -7.07 11.67 2.08
C ARG A 85 -7.84 11.00 0.96
N GLU A 86 -7.27 9.91 0.49
CA GLU A 86 -7.89 9.01 -0.47
C GLU A 86 -7.54 7.55 -0.14
N ASN A 87 -8.37 6.62 -0.57
CA ASN A 87 -8.12 5.20 -0.36
C ASN A 87 -7.12 4.64 -1.38
N LEU A 88 -6.67 3.42 -1.14
CA LEU A 88 -5.66 2.77 -1.98
C LEU A 88 -6.09 2.68 -3.44
N PHE A 89 -7.35 2.32 -3.73
CA PHE A 89 -7.84 2.17 -5.11
C PHE A 89 -7.83 3.50 -5.85
N THR A 90 -8.42 4.54 -5.25
CA THR A 90 -8.45 5.88 -5.84
C THR A 90 -7.04 6.38 -6.16
N TYR A 91 -6.11 6.19 -5.22
CA TYR A 91 -4.72 6.59 -5.39
C TYR A 91 -4.04 5.86 -6.56
N LEU A 92 -4.12 4.52 -6.59
CA LEU A 92 -3.55 3.71 -7.67
C LEU A 92 -4.16 4.05 -9.03
N PHE A 93 -5.48 4.24 -9.09
CA PHE A 93 -6.16 4.56 -10.33
C PHE A 93 -5.76 5.95 -10.87
N LYS A 94 -5.58 6.94 -9.99
CA LYS A 94 -5.05 8.26 -10.37
C LYS A 94 -3.62 8.18 -10.90
N LEU A 95 -2.76 7.34 -10.33
CA LEU A 95 -1.41 7.11 -10.84
C LEU A 95 -1.45 6.47 -12.24
N LEU A 96 -2.35 5.52 -12.45
CA LEU A 96 -2.56 4.88 -13.75
C LEU A 96 -3.06 5.88 -14.80
N LEU A 97 -4.03 6.72 -14.47
CA LEU A 97 -4.53 7.79 -15.36
C LEU A 97 -3.44 8.78 -15.76
N ARG A 98 -2.49 9.04 -14.86
CA ARG A 98 -1.34 9.92 -15.13
C ARG A 98 -0.20 9.21 -15.87
N GLY A 99 -0.34 7.90 -16.15
CA GLY A 99 0.71 7.08 -16.78
C GLY A 99 1.97 6.89 -15.91
N GLN A 100 1.84 7.04 -14.60
CA GLN A 100 2.96 6.88 -13.66
C GLN A 100 3.23 5.43 -13.27
N ILE A 101 2.24 4.56 -13.45
CA ILE A 101 2.33 3.11 -13.23
C ILE A 101 1.72 2.36 -14.38
N ASN A 102 2.10 1.09 -14.52
CA ASN A 102 1.57 0.18 -15.54
C ASN A 102 0.51 -0.75 -14.93
N ALA A 103 -0.53 -1.02 -15.72
CA ALA A 103 -1.52 -2.03 -15.38
C ALA A 103 -1.43 -3.20 -16.37
N TYR A 104 -1.70 -4.40 -15.89
CA TYR A 104 -1.68 -5.65 -16.64
C TYR A 104 -3.03 -6.34 -16.51
N ASN A 105 -3.49 -6.99 -17.58
CA ASN A 105 -4.77 -7.69 -17.56
C ASN A 105 -4.77 -8.79 -16.50
N TYR A 106 -5.92 -8.97 -15.86
CA TYR A 106 -6.20 -10.15 -15.07
C TYR A 106 -6.66 -11.27 -16.01
N ASN A 107 -5.91 -12.36 -16.05
CA ASN A 107 -6.23 -13.52 -16.87
C ASN A 107 -7.11 -14.50 -16.08
N LEU A 108 -8.22 -14.93 -16.70
CA LEU A 108 -9.18 -15.83 -16.06
C LEU A 108 -8.64 -17.25 -15.85
N ASP A 109 -7.57 -17.62 -16.56
CA ASP A 109 -6.88 -18.90 -16.38
C ASP A 109 -6.07 -18.98 -15.08
N GLY A 110 -6.00 -17.86 -14.33
CA GLY A 110 -5.30 -17.76 -13.07
C GLY A 110 -3.81 -17.47 -13.20
N ASN A 111 -3.29 -17.33 -14.44
CA ASN A 111 -1.90 -16.95 -14.71
C ASN A 111 -1.77 -15.45 -14.82
N GLU A 112 -0.88 -14.86 -14.08
CA GLU A 112 -0.49 -13.48 -14.28
C GLU A 112 0.63 -13.38 -15.33
N ASP A 113 0.44 -12.48 -16.26
CA ASP A 113 1.44 -12.12 -17.26
C ASP A 113 1.76 -10.63 -17.16
N PHE A 114 2.99 -10.32 -16.79
CA PHE A 114 3.50 -8.95 -16.68
C PHE A 114 4.31 -8.50 -17.89
N SER A 115 4.12 -9.17 -19.03
CA SER A 115 4.74 -8.77 -20.30
C SER A 115 4.09 -7.50 -20.87
N GLU A 116 4.81 -6.81 -21.75
CA GLU A 116 4.28 -5.64 -22.47
C GLU A 116 3.03 -5.94 -23.29
N SER A 117 2.91 -7.18 -23.81
CA SER A 117 1.74 -7.62 -24.59
C SER A 117 0.46 -7.72 -23.75
N ASN A 118 0.58 -7.93 -22.43
CA ASN A 118 -0.55 -8.03 -21.51
C ASN A 118 -0.83 -6.71 -20.78
N ARG A 119 -0.14 -5.63 -21.15
CA ARG A 119 -0.40 -4.29 -20.60
C ARG A 119 -1.78 -3.81 -21.03
N VAL A 120 -2.49 -3.21 -20.10
CA VAL A 120 -3.81 -2.61 -20.33
C VAL A 120 -3.77 -1.11 -20.06
N LYS A 121 -4.40 -0.35 -20.93
CA LYS A 121 -4.50 1.10 -20.78
C LYS A 121 -5.65 1.49 -19.86
N ALA A 122 -5.51 2.61 -19.16
CA ALA A 122 -6.58 3.13 -18.29
C ALA A 122 -7.93 3.26 -19.01
N LYS A 123 -7.91 3.68 -20.29
CA LYS A 123 -9.13 3.78 -21.12
C LYS A 123 -9.85 2.44 -21.25
N GLU A 124 -9.13 1.37 -21.53
CA GLU A 124 -9.71 0.03 -21.70
C GLU A 124 -10.31 -0.49 -20.39
N ILE A 125 -9.70 -0.15 -19.25
CA ILE A 125 -10.22 -0.48 -17.92
C ILE A 125 -11.52 0.30 -17.68
N MET A 126 -11.53 1.61 -17.96
CA MET A 126 -12.72 2.44 -17.79
C MET A 126 -13.89 1.96 -18.64
N ASP A 127 -13.63 1.66 -19.92
CA ASP A 127 -14.64 1.14 -20.84
C ASP A 127 -15.18 -0.23 -20.37
N ARG A 128 -14.30 -1.14 -19.91
CA ARG A 128 -14.66 -2.49 -19.44
C ARG A 128 -15.53 -2.47 -18.19
N TYR A 129 -15.23 -1.57 -17.24
CA TYR A 129 -15.94 -1.49 -15.96
C TYR A 129 -16.98 -0.36 -15.91
N GLN A 130 -17.25 0.28 -17.08
CA GLN A 130 -18.26 1.35 -17.22
C GLN A 130 -18.00 2.55 -16.30
N ILE A 131 -16.72 2.91 -16.12
CA ILE A 131 -16.31 4.09 -15.39
C ILE A 131 -16.45 5.30 -16.30
N PHE A 132 -17.27 6.28 -15.90
CA PHE A 132 -17.49 7.49 -16.69
C PHE A 132 -16.22 8.35 -16.73
N TYR A 133 -15.88 8.86 -17.91
CA TYR A 133 -14.78 9.79 -18.10
C TYR A 133 -15.08 10.81 -19.19
N GLU A 134 -14.51 11.98 -19.04
CA GLU A 134 -14.54 13.01 -20.08
C GLU A 134 -13.21 13.02 -20.83
N SER A 135 -13.29 13.13 -22.16
CA SER A 135 -12.10 13.33 -23.00
C SER A 135 -12.10 14.76 -23.54
N LYS A 136 -11.14 15.55 -23.12
CA LYS A 136 -10.94 16.92 -23.61
C LYS A 136 -9.48 17.14 -23.99
N ASP A 137 -9.25 17.63 -25.20
CA ASP A 137 -7.89 17.91 -25.73
C ASP A 137 -6.94 16.70 -25.66
N GLY A 138 -7.46 15.49 -25.92
CA GLY A 138 -6.67 14.25 -25.84
C GLY A 138 -6.32 13.80 -24.43
N ARG A 139 -6.81 14.48 -23.38
CA ARG A 139 -6.63 14.11 -21.99
C ARG A 139 -7.94 13.55 -21.43
N MET A 140 -7.83 12.40 -20.78
CA MET A 140 -8.95 11.81 -20.06
C MET A 140 -9.01 12.39 -18.65
N ARG A 141 -10.22 12.74 -18.23
CA ARG A 141 -10.52 13.19 -16.86
C ARG A 141 -11.63 12.31 -16.31
N VAL A 142 -11.42 11.83 -15.12
CA VAL A 142 -12.41 11.09 -14.34
C VAL A 142 -12.70 11.92 -13.08
N ASN A 143 -13.96 12.09 -12.78
CA ASN A 143 -14.34 12.70 -11.52
C ASN A 143 -14.17 11.66 -10.40
N ASP A 144 -13.70 12.07 -9.25
CA ASP A 144 -13.54 11.19 -8.09
C ASP A 144 -14.85 10.48 -7.69
N ALA A 145 -16.00 11.11 -7.97
CA ALA A 145 -17.31 10.53 -7.71
C ALA A 145 -17.69 9.38 -8.68
N ASP A 146 -17.06 9.34 -9.85
CA ASP A 146 -17.31 8.32 -10.88
C ASP A 146 -16.39 7.10 -10.72
N LEU A 147 -15.38 7.18 -9.84
CA LEU A 147 -14.53 6.05 -9.51
C LEU A 147 -15.28 5.07 -8.61
N PRO A 148 -15.25 3.75 -8.93
CA PRO A 148 -15.96 2.74 -8.15
C PRO A 148 -15.24 2.38 -6.83
N SER A 149 -14.75 3.40 -6.11
CA SER A 149 -13.94 3.22 -4.89
C SER A 149 -14.72 2.52 -3.77
N GLU A 150 -16.04 2.69 -3.72
CA GLU A 150 -16.92 2.01 -2.77
C GLU A 150 -17.19 0.54 -3.14
N GLU A 151 -17.02 0.19 -4.43
CA GLU A 151 -17.23 -1.17 -4.94
C GLU A 151 -15.97 -2.02 -4.83
N VAL A 152 -14.77 -1.41 -4.75
CA VAL A 152 -13.51 -2.13 -4.56
C VAL A 152 -13.38 -2.53 -3.10
N LYS A 153 -13.93 -3.69 -2.76
CA LYS A 153 -13.98 -4.24 -1.39
C LYS A 153 -12.97 -5.35 -1.14
N VAL A 154 -12.24 -5.76 -2.16
CA VAL A 154 -11.26 -6.85 -2.08
C VAL A 154 -10.01 -6.46 -2.84
N TYR A 155 -8.85 -6.92 -2.37
CA TYR A 155 -7.61 -6.96 -3.14
C TYR A 155 -7.11 -8.40 -3.23
N PHE A 156 -6.67 -8.77 -4.44
CA PHE A 156 -5.80 -9.93 -4.57
C PHE A 156 -4.36 -9.45 -4.45
N VAL A 157 -3.62 -10.14 -3.59
CA VAL A 157 -2.22 -9.84 -3.30
C VAL A 157 -1.39 -11.05 -3.65
N LYS A 158 -0.41 -10.89 -4.52
CA LYS A 158 0.61 -11.90 -4.78
C LYS A 158 1.79 -11.65 -3.85
N GLU A 159 2.16 -12.67 -3.10
CA GLU A 159 3.30 -12.70 -2.19
C GLU A 159 4.32 -13.72 -2.67
N SER A 160 5.58 -13.44 -2.45
CA SER A 160 6.65 -14.43 -2.53
C SER A 160 7.27 -14.62 -1.16
N ALA A 161 7.14 -15.84 -0.63
CA ALA A 161 7.89 -16.29 0.53
C ALA A 161 9.19 -16.93 0.01
N TYR A 162 10.35 -16.48 0.47
CA TYR A 162 11.64 -16.94 0.00
C TYR A 162 12.72 -16.91 1.08
N TYR A 163 13.73 -17.74 0.90
CA TYR A 163 14.92 -17.76 1.72
C TYR A 163 16.11 -17.13 0.98
N ASP A 164 16.61 -16.04 1.55
CA ASP A 164 17.83 -15.38 1.05
C ASP A 164 19.06 -15.97 1.76
N GLN A 165 19.84 -16.76 1.04
CA GLN A 165 21.05 -17.40 1.56
C GLN A 165 22.13 -16.39 1.95
N ARG A 166 22.20 -15.23 1.27
CA ARG A 166 23.25 -14.24 1.52
C ARG A 166 23.06 -13.56 2.88
N THR A 167 21.81 -13.33 3.25
CA THR A 167 21.45 -12.70 4.53
C THR A 167 21.00 -13.71 5.58
N ALA A 168 20.94 -15.01 5.21
CA ALA A 168 20.43 -16.09 6.03
C ALA A 168 19.05 -15.74 6.63
N SER A 169 18.17 -15.12 5.84
CA SER A 169 16.88 -14.66 6.31
C SER A 169 15.73 -15.17 5.45
N PHE A 170 14.64 -15.54 6.12
CA PHE A 170 13.36 -15.81 5.48
C PHE A 170 12.56 -14.52 5.36
N ARG A 171 12.00 -14.29 4.20
CA ARG A 171 11.22 -13.07 3.92
C ARG A 171 9.94 -13.42 3.17
N THR A 172 8.89 -12.65 3.46
CA THR A 172 7.67 -12.60 2.65
C THR A 172 7.55 -11.21 2.06
N GLN A 173 7.42 -11.12 0.77
CA GLN A 173 7.37 -9.86 0.03
C GLN A 173 6.17 -9.85 -0.89
N VAL A 174 5.41 -8.75 -0.87
CA VAL A 174 4.37 -8.50 -1.86
C VAL A 174 5.02 -8.19 -3.20
N THR A 175 4.54 -8.84 -4.25
CA THR A 175 5.07 -8.68 -5.61
C THR A 175 4.07 -8.06 -6.57
N ALA A 176 2.77 -8.21 -6.32
CA ALA A 176 1.72 -7.59 -7.13
C ALA A 176 0.43 -7.38 -6.34
N LEU A 177 -0.35 -6.39 -6.78
CA LEU A 177 -1.66 -6.04 -6.23
C LEU A 177 -2.69 -6.03 -7.36
N CYS A 178 -3.90 -6.51 -7.08
CA CYS A 178 -5.03 -6.45 -8.00
C CYS A 178 -6.29 -5.98 -7.25
N PRO A 179 -6.82 -4.79 -7.55
CA PRO A 179 -8.11 -4.36 -7.03
C PRO A 179 -9.23 -5.22 -7.63
N VAL A 180 -10.21 -5.57 -6.79
CA VAL A 180 -11.34 -6.42 -7.15
C VAL A 180 -12.63 -5.70 -6.80
N LEU A 181 -13.45 -5.45 -7.82
CA LEU A 181 -14.81 -4.95 -7.62
C LEU A 181 -15.67 -6.06 -7.05
N LYS A 182 -16.51 -5.71 -6.09
CA LYS A 182 -17.55 -6.61 -5.56
C LYS A 182 -18.91 -5.95 -5.78
N ARG A 183 -19.61 -6.39 -6.83
CA ARG A 183 -20.97 -5.90 -7.16
C ARG A 183 -22.00 -6.85 -6.63
N ALA A 184 -23.00 -6.30 -5.94
CA ALA A 184 -24.12 -7.09 -5.46
C ALA A 184 -24.86 -7.70 -6.65
N ASP A 185 -25.25 -8.95 -6.50
CA ASP A 185 -26.12 -9.60 -7.47
C ASP A 185 -27.54 -9.04 -7.32
N GLU A 186 -28.32 -9.02 -8.42
CA GLU A 186 -29.73 -8.56 -8.43
C GLU A 186 -30.60 -9.31 -7.40
N TRP A 187 -30.16 -10.47 -6.94
CA TRP A 187 -30.87 -11.36 -6.01
C TRP A 187 -30.37 -11.26 -4.56
N GLY A 188 -29.51 -10.28 -4.24
CA GLY A 188 -29.04 -10.03 -2.87
C GLY A 188 -28.03 -11.04 -2.33
N GLY A 189 -27.35 -11.78 -3.19
CA GLY A 189 -26.24 -12.68 -2.81
C GLY A 189 -24.98 -11.94 -2.36
N GLU A 190 -23.93 -12.70 -2.02
CA GLU A 190 -22.63 -12.14 -1.57
C GLU A 190 -21.95 -11.21 -2.59
N GLY A 191 -22.48 -11.15 -3.81
CA GLY A 191 -21.99 -10.35 -4.92
C GLY A 191 -20.84 -11.01 -5.67
N THR A 192 -20.81 -10.77 -6.98
CA THR A 192 -19.77 -11.31 -7.86
C THR A 192 -18.51 -10.46 -7.78
N GLN A 193 -17.36 -11.13 -7.73
CA GLN A 193 -16.04 -10.50 -7.72
C GLN A 193 -15.53 -10.32 -9.15
N TYR A 194 -15.09 -9.11 -9.47
CA TYR A 194 -14.53 -8.75 -10.76
C TYR A 194 -13.10 -8.22 -10.56
N PRO A 195 -12.06 -9.06 -10.68
CA PRO A 195 -10.68 -8.59 -10.66
C PRO A 195 -10.43 -7.64 -11.82
N MET A 196 -9.84 -6.47 -11.54
CA MET A 196 -9.74 -5.41 -12.53
C MET A 196 -8.45 -5.50 -13.36
N PHE A 197 -7.32 -5.41 -12.67
CA PHE A 197 -5.99 -5.41 -13.30
C PHE A 197 -4.92 -5.66 -12.25
N TRP A 198 -3.78 -6.17 -12.68
CA TRP A 198 -2.61 -6.28 -11.82
C TRP A 198 -1.73 -5.03 -11.93
N VAL A 199 -1.09 -4.66 -10.84
CA VAL A 199 0.04 -3.72 -10.79
C VAL A 199 1.23 -4.39 -10.11
N LYS A 200 2.44 -4.17 -10.63
CA LYS A 200 3.66 -4.67 -9.99
C LYS A 200 3.96 -3.86 -8.75
N TYR A 201 4.29 -4.53 -7.66
CA TYR A 201 4.53 -3.85 -6.39
C TYR A 201 5.77 -2.95 -6.42
N ASP A 202 6.84 -3.36 -7.10
CA ASP A 202 8.06 -2.58 -7.26
C ASP A 202 7.83 -1.25 -8.00
N GLU A 203 6.91 -1.22 -8.97
CA GLU A 203 6.53 0.01 -9.67
C GLU A 203 5.71 0.96 -8.79
N VAL A 204 4.88 0.43 -7.89
CA VAL A 204 3.97 1.25 -7.07
C VAL A 204 4.53 1.59 -5.70
N ALA A 205 5.48 0.83 -5.17
CA ALA A 205 6.05 1.01 -3.83
C ALA A 205 6.55 2.45 -3.55
N PRO A 206 7.27 3.15 -4.47
CA PRO A 206 7.70 4.53 -4.24
C PRO A 206 6.54 5.52 -4.08
N PHE A 207 5.39 5.22 -4.68
CA PHE A 207 4.17 6.00 -4.53
C PHE A 207 3.43 5.62 -3.25
N LEU A 208 3.33 4.32 -2.94
CA LEU A 208 2.70 3.82 -1.73
C LEU A 208 3.40 4.32 -0.46
N ALA A 209 4.72 4.55 -0.51
CA ALA A 209 5.47 5.17 0.56
C ALA A 209 5.03 6.62 0.88
N LYS A 210 4.36 7.29 -0.08
CA LYS A 210 3.82 8.64 0.07
C LYS A 210 2.35 8.65 0.49
N LEU A 211 1.64 7.54 0.30
CA LEU A 211 0.25 7.40 0.70
C LEU A 211 0.17 7.12 2.21
N SER A 212 -0.24 8.12 2.97
CA SER A 212 -0.42 8.00 4.41
C SER A 212 -1.75 7.32 4.73
N LEU A 213 -1.69 6.25 5.51
CA LEU A 213 -2.84 5.55 6.06
C LEU A 213 -3.06 5.98 7.51
N MET A 214 -4.31 6.12 7.92
CA MET A 214 -4.60 6.30 9.35
C MET A 214 -4.52 4.96 10.07
N GLY A 215 -3.49 4.79 10.88
CA GLY A 215 -3.27 3.56 11.63
C GLY A 215 -4.31 3.26 12.71
N SER A 216 -5.07 4.27 13.16
CA SER A 216 -6.14 4.12 14.17
C SER A 216 -7.06 5.33 14.17
N SER A 217 -8.35 5.11 14.37
CA SER A 217 -9.32 6.18 14.63
C SER A 217 -9.13 6.85 16.00
N LEU A 218 -8.41 6.20 16.92
CA LEU A 218 -8.17 6.68 18.30
C LEU A 218 -6.84 7.42 18.43
N ASN A 219 -5.89 7.22 17.51
CA ASN A 219 -4.58 7.86 17.55
C ASN A 219 -4.18 8.38 16.17
N ASN A 220 -4.49 9.64 15.91
CA ASN A 220 -4.17 10.31 14.64
C ASN A 220 -2.68 10.64 14.48
N ALA A 221 -1.86 10.45 15.52
CA ALA A 221 -0.43 10.72 15.49
C ALA A 221 0.38 9.56 14.86
N ALA A 222 -0.18 8.36 14.82
CA ALA A 222 0.49 7.21 14.20
C ALA A 222 0.14 7.17 12.70
N THR A 223 0.98 7.77 11.88
CA THR A 223 0.89 7.66 10.43
C THR A 223 1.70 6.46 9.95
N LEU A 224 1.04 5.57 9.23
CA LEU A 224 1.65 4.43 8.54
C LEU A 224 1.53 4.69 7.05
N SER A 225 2.59 4.48 6.27
CA SER A 225 2.47 4.52 4.83
C SER A 225 1.81 3.24 4.31
N ALA A 226 1.20 3.30 3.12
CA ALA A 226 0.66 2.11 2.48
C ALA A 226 1.78 1.10 2.17
N ASP A 227 2.98 1.57 1.85
CA ASP A 227 4.13 0.70 1.65
C ASP A 227 4.58 0.01 2.95
N ASP A 228 4.62 0.73 4.08
CA ASP A 228 4.91 0.12 5.39
C ASP A 228 3.86 -0.94 5.75
N TYR A 229 2.59 -0.69 5.44
CA TYR A 229 1.52 -1.62 5.71
C TYR A 229 1.72 -2.97 5.00
N PHE A 230 2.07 -2.94 3.72
CA PHE A 230 2.34 -4.14 2.95
C PHE A 230 3.69 -4.78 3.30
N THR A 231 4.75 -4.00 3.46
CA THR A 231 6.09 -4.49 3.79
C THR A 231 6.15 -5.18 5.16
N LEU A 232 5.36 -4.69 6.12
CA LEU A 232 5.22 -5.28 7.45
C LEU A 232 4.17 -6.40 7.50
N ASN A 233 3.57 -6.76 6.37
CA ASN A 233 2.54 -7.81 6.25
C ASN A 233 1.39 -7.60 7.27
N ARG A 234 0.90 -6.37 7.44
CA ARG A 234 -0.14 -6.03 8.42
C ARG A 234 -1.56 -6.39 7.97
N TYR A 235 -1.72 -6.81 6.73
CA TYR A 235 -3.00 -7.20 6.17
C TYR A 235 -3.41 -8.61 6.59
N GLU A 236 -4.70 -8.82 6.70
CA GLU A 236 -5.31 -10.13 6.90
C GLU A 236 -5.98 -10.59 5.61
N GLY A 237 -5.62 -11.76 5.14
CA GLY A 237 -6.16 -12.33 3.90
C GLY A 237 -6.19 -13.84 3.90
N LYS A 238 -7.10 -14.42 3.12
CA LYS A 238 -7.21 -15.87 2.93
C LYS A 238 -6.45 -16.28 1.67
N ILE A 239 -5.66 -17.34 1.75
CA ILE A 239 -4.99 -17.92 0.58
C ILE A 239 -6.06 -18.49 -0.36
N TYR A 240 -6.03 -18.07 -1.64
CA TYR A 240 -6.91 -18.63 -2.66
C TYR A 240 -6.15 -19.40 -3.74
N LYS A 241 -4.82 -19.17 -3.88
CA LYS A 241 -3.94 -19.83 -4.82
C LYS A 241 -2.52 -19.91 -4.27
N THR A 242 -1.78 -20.92 -4.61
CA THR A 242 -0.33 -21.03 -4.42
C THR A 242 0.30 -21.67 -5.65
N THR A 243 1.60 -21.48 -5.85
CA THR A 243 2.33 -22.16 -6.93
C THR A 243 2.10 -23.67 -6.84
N ASN A 244 1.54 -24.24 -7.88
CA ASN A 244 1.35 -25.66 -8.05
C ASN A 244 1.54 -26.04 -9.52
N LEU A 245 1.82 -27.32 -9.80
CA LEU A 245 2.11 -27.80 -11.15
C LEU A 245 1.00 -27.57 -12.18
N GLN A 246 -0.23 -27.39 -11.73
CA GLN A 246 -1.40 -27.21 -12.59
C GLN A 246 -1.92 -25.78 -12.56
N ASP A 247 -1.27 -24.91 -11.80
CA ASP A 247 -1.61 -23.49 -11.61
C ASP A 247 -3.08 -23.23 -11.22
N ARG A 248 -3.66 -24.19 -10.48
CA ARG A 248 -5.07 -24.14 -10.06
C ARG A 248 -5.26 -23.30 -8.81
N VAL A 249 -6.38 -22.59 -8.76
CA VAL A 249 -6.89 -21.98 -7.52
C VAL A 249 -7.41 -23.06 -6.57
N LEU A 250 -7.38 -22.83 -5.28
CA LEU A 250 -7.78 -23.80 -4.26
C LEU A 250 -9.23 -24.25 -4.45
N ALA A 251 -10.13 -23.34 -4.82
CA ALA A 251 -11.53 -23.64 -5.06
C ALA A 251 -11.77 -24.68 -6.17
N ASN A 252 -10.82 -24.87 -7.09
CA ASN A 252 -10.96 -25.82 -8.19
C ASN A 252 -10.78 -27.29 -7.76
N TYR A 253 -10.16 -27.52 -6.59
CA TYR A 253 -9.95 -28.87 -6.07
C TYR A 253 -10.44 -29.07 -4.62
N CYS A 254 -10.74 -28.00 -3.91
CA CYS A 254 -11.40 -28.08 -2.61
C CYS A 254 -12.91 -27.90 -2.79
N THR A 255 -13.65 -28.99 -2.76
CA THR A 255 -15.09 -29.02 -3.07
C THR A 255 -15.98 -28.53 -1.94
N THR A 256 -15.45 -28.37 -0.74
CA THR A 256 -16.17 -27.92 0.45
C THR A 256 -15.41 -26.79 1.16
N ASP A 257 -16.12 -25.91 1.85
CA ASP A 257 -15.50 -24.84 2.64
C ASP A 257 -14.54 -25.36 3.70
N SER A 258 -14.89 -26.48 4.33
CA SER A 258 -14.02 -27.14 5.31
C SER A 258 -12.71 -27.65 4.69
N ALA A 259 -12.78 -28.24 3.48
CA ALA A 259 -11.59 -28.67 2.74
C ALA A 259 -10.73 -27.47 2.33
N LEU A 260 -11.36 -26.37 1.92
CA LEU A 260 -10.68 -25.12 1.57
C LEU A 260 -9.91 -24.56 2.76
N VAL A 261 -10.56 -24.42 3.91
CA VAL A 261 -9.92 -23.91 5.15
C VAL A 261 -8.78 -24.84 5.59
N LYS A 262 -8.99 -26.17 5.52
CA LYS A 262 -7.94 -27.13 5.85
C LYS A 262 -6.71 -26.98 4.95
N GLU A 263 -6.92 -26.78 3.66
CA GLU A 263 -5.84 -26.60 2.70
C GLU A 263 -5.12 -25.25 2.90
N GLN A 264 -5.85 -24.19 3.16
CA GLN A 264 -5.27 -22.90 3.53
C GLN A 264 -4.36 -23.01 4.74
N ASN A 265 -4.84 -23.64 5.81
CA ASN A 265 -4.07 -23.86 7.03
C ASN A 265 -2.84 -24.77 6.78
N ARG A 266 -2.96 -25.76 5.88
CA ARG A 266 -1.84 -26.62 5.49
C ARG A 266 -0.73 -25.82 4.82
N ILE A 267 -1.09 -24.90 3.90
CA ILE A 267 -0.13 -24.06 3.19
C ILE A 267 0.54 -23.09 4.16
N GLU A 268 -0.23 -22.43 5.03
CA GLU A 268 0.32 -21.53 6.06
C GLU A 268 1.30 -22.26 6.98
N LYS A 269 0.92 -23.45 7.43
CA LYS A 269 1.78 -24.29 8.27
C LYS A 269 3.07 -24.68 7.56
N GLN A 270 3.01 -25.07 6.28
CA GLN A 270 4.22 -25.41 5.53
C GLN A 270 5.19 -24.25 5.41
N ILE A 271 4.70 -23.02 5.21
CA ILE A 271 5.54 -21.83 5.16
C ILE A 271 6.16 -21.57 6.54
N ALA A 272 5.36 -21.64 7.60
CA ALA A 272 5.83 -21.44 8.97
C ALA A 272 6.82 -22.51 9.43
N ASP A 273 6.59 -23.77 9.09
CA ASP A 273 7.48 -24.88 9.43
C ASP A 273 8.82 -24.74 8.69
N PHE A 274 8.79 -24.35 7.41
CA PHE A 274 10.01 -24.09 6.67
C PHE A 274 10.78 -22.91 7.29
N GLN A 275 10.10 -21.85 7.68
CA GLN A 275 10.71 -20.71 8.38
C GLN A 275 11.40 -21.14 9.67
N LYS A 276 10.74 -21.98 10.49
CA LYS A 276 11.32 -22.50 11.73
C LYS A 276 12.53 -23.37 11.48
N HIS A 277 12.46 -24.26 10.49
CA HIS A 277 13.58 -25.14 10.13
C HIS A 277 14.82 -24.35 9.72
N VAL A 278 14.65 -23.31 8.91
CA VAL A 278 15.75 -22.42 8.48
C VAL A 278 16.37 -21.67 9.65
N TRP A 279 15.59 -21.30 10.67
CA TRP A 279 16.10 -20.62 11.88
C TRP A 279 16.76 -21.57 12.88
N GLY A 280 16.88 -22.87 12.58
CA GLY A 280 17.52 -23.87 13.46
C GLY A 280 16.77 -24.12 14.76
N GLN A 281 15.48 -23.85 14.80
CA GLN A 281 14.62 -24.15 15.97
C GLN A 281 14.17 -25.61 16.03
N ASP A 282 14.55 -26.45 15.09
CA ASP A 282 14.53 -27.89 15.29
C ASP A 282 15.72 -28.28 16.16
N SER A 283 15.62 -27.94 17.46
CA SER A 283 16.50 -28.52 18.46
C SER A 283 16.38 -30.04 18.35
N VAL A 284 17.48 -30.65 18.01
CA VAL A 284 17.73 -32.08 18.18
C VAL A 284 17.13 -32.49 19.52
N ALA A 285 16.05 -33.28 19.48
CA ALA A 285 15.62 -33.98 20.66
C ALA A 285 16.82 -34.86 21.10
N PRO A 286 17.28 -34.76 22.33
CA PRO A 286 18.36 -35.65 22.76
C PRO A 286 17.90 -37.08 22.55
N ALA A 287 18.71 -37.83 21.82
CA ALA A 287 18.53 -39.28 21.73
C ALA A 287 18.43 -39.82 23.16
N ALA A 288 17.31 -40.48 23.46
CA ALA A 288 17.18 -41.24 24.67
C ALA A 288 18.29 -42.29 24.62
N GLU A 289 19.30 -42.14 25.46
CA GLU A 289 20.25 -43.22 25.74
C GLU A 289 19.47 -44.31 26.50
N ASP A 290 19.19 -45.38 25.78
CA ASP A 290 18.80 -46.67 26.38
C ASP A 290 19.98 -47.21 27.21
N SER A 291 19.79 -47.25 28.48
CA SER A 291 20.59 -48.06 29.45
C SER A 291 19.69 -49.05 30.17
#